data_645063bfaab6867e491b64e4f2fce781
#
_entry.id   645063bfaab6867e491b64e4f2fce781
#
_cell.length_a   1.000
_cell.length_b   1.000
_cell.length_c   1.000
_cell.angle_alpha   90.00
_cell.angle_beta   90.00
_cell.angle_gamma   90.00
#
_symmetry.space_group_name_H-M   'P 1'
#
loop_
_entity.id
_entity.type
_entity.pdbx_description
1 polymer ?
#
loop_
_entity_poly.entity_id
_entity_poly.type
_entity_poly.pdbx_seq_one_letter_code
_entity_poly.pdbx_strand_id
1 'polypeptide(L)'
;SSERKIPLVGMSLWAAKRLKQHSTGLYCFPRYTNAERCNSNSASAAINKWIKTVGGSSDVIHGLRHSFRDRLRAVEAPTDMIDQLGGWSLKSVGQGYGDGYDLALLVKYIDQIKHK
;
A
#
# COMPACT_ATOMS: atom_id res chain seq x y z
N SER A 1 -3.73 0.84 -15.71
CA SER A 1 -4.41 1.28 -14.49
C SER A 1 -3.73 0.72 -13.26
N SER A 2 -3.67 1.52 -12.21
CA SER A 2 -3.14 1.08 -10.91
C SER A 2 -4.23 0.59 -9.96
N GLU A 3 -5.48 0.56 -10.41
CA GLU A 3 -6.60 0.10 -9.60
C GLU A 3 -6.45 -1.39 -9.28
N ARG A 4 -6.56 -1.74 -8.01
CA ARG A 4 -6.42 -3.11 -7.54
C ARG A 4 -6.97 -3.27 -6.13
N LYS A 5 -7.21 -4.53 -5.76
CA LYS A 5 -7.62 -4.88 -4.40
C LYS A 5 -6.41 -5.39 -3.63
N ILE A 6 -6.17 -4.82 -2.47
CA ILE A 6 -5.08 -5.22 -1.58
C ILE A 6 -5.68 -5.59 -0.24
N PRO A 7 -5.43 -6.80 0.27
CA PRO A 7 -5.91 -7.17 1.60
C PRO A 7 -5.12 -6.41 2.67
N LEU A 8 -5.82 -6.02 3.72
CA LEU A 8 -5.22 -5.34 4.86
C LEU A 8 -5.12 -6.32 6.02
N VAL A 9 -3.94 -6.39 6.63
CA VAL A 9 -3.67 -7.26 7.78
C VAL A 9 -2.90 -6.49 8.84
N GLY A 10 -2.89 -7.00 10.07
CA GLY A 10 -2.10 -6.42 11.15
C GLY A 10 -2.39 -4.94 11.38
N MET A 11 -1.33 -4.14 11.47
CA MET A 11 -1.46 -2.71 11.76
C MET A 11 -2.16 -1.92 10.66
N SER A 12 -2.05 -2.34 9.40
CA SER A 12 -2.77 -1.68 8.31
C SER A 12 -4.27 -1.87 8.43
N LEU A 13 -4.71 -3.06 8.83
CA LEU A 13 -6.13 -3.33 9.09
C LEU A 13 -6.62 -2.54 10.30
N TRP A 14 -5.83 -2.49 11.37
CA TRP A 14 -6.15 -1.69 12.54
C TRP A 14 -6.35 -0.22 12.18
N ALA A 15 -5.43 0.35 11.40
CA ALA A 15 -5.49 1.74 10.98
C ALA A 15 -6.72 2.03 10.11
N ALA A 16 -7.03 1.13 9.18
CA ALA A 16 -8.20 1.27 8.30
C ALA A 16 -9.50 1.24 9.09
N LYS A 17 -9.62 0.32 10.06
CA LYS A 17 -10.80 0.25 10.94
C LYS A 17 -10.95 1.53 11.76
N ARG A 18 -9.84 2.06 12.26
CA ARG A 18 -9.84 3.30 13.04
C ARG A 18 -10.26 4.50 12.19
N LEU A 19 -9.76 4.59 10.96
CA LEU A 19 -10.20 5.61 10.01
C LEU A 19 -11.71 5.56 9.78
N LYS A 20 -12.24 4.35 9.57
CA LYS A 20 -13.68 4.16 9.34
C LYS A 20 -14.51 4.61 10.53
N GLN A 21 -14.06 4.32 11.75
CA GLN A 21 -14.75 4.72 12.98
C GLN A 21 -14.80 6.24 13.17
N HIS A 22 -13.74 6.94 12.76
CA HIS A 22 -13.61 8.38 12.99
C HIS A 22 -13.93 9.23 11.77
N SER A 23 -14.21 8.62 10.62
CA SER A 23 -14.57 9.33 9.41
C SER A 23 -16.01 9.83 9.49
N THR A 24 -16.20 11.12 9.17
CA THR A 24 -17.51 11.76 9.18
C THR A 24 -18.01 12.10 7.77
N GLY A 25 -17.25 11.77 6.73
CA GLY A 25 -17.59 12.11 5.36
C GLY A 25 -17.22 11.00 4.38
N LEU A 26 -17.23 11.35 3.11
CA LEU A 26 -16.97 10.41 2.01
C LEU A 26 -15.50 10.03 1.86
N TYR A 27 -14.59 10.85 2.39
CA TYR A 27 -13.16 10.66 2.18
C TYR A 27 -12.46 10.31 3.49
N CYS A 28 -11.49 9.40 3.42
CA CYS A 28 -10.67 9.04 4.57
C CYS A 28 -9.81 10.21 5.07
N PHE A 29 -9.37 11.05 4.15
CA PHE A 29 -8.49 12.18 4.46
C PHE A 29 -9.04 13.47 3.85
N PRO A 30 -10.11 14.04 4.44
CA PRO A 30 -10.78 15.22 3.87
C PRO A 30 -9.90 16.45 3.80
N ARG A 31 -8.84 16.52 4.62
CA ARG A 31 -7.86 17.60 4.56
C ARG A 31 -7.15 17.68 3.21
N TYR A 32 -6.97 16.51 2.55
CA TYR A 32 -6.21 16.41 1.31
C TYR A 32 -7.06 16.01 0.11
N THR A 33 -8.32 15.66 0.32
CA THR A 33 -9.15 15.08 -0.75
C THR A 33 -10.56 15.68 -0.73
N ASN A 34 -11.01 16.13 -1.89
CA ASN A 34 -12.40 16.55 -2.11
C ASN A 34 -12.91 16.00 -3.45
N ALA A 35 -14.13 16.37 -3.84
CA ALA A 35 -14.76 15.88 -5.07
C ALA A 35 -13.97 16.23 -6.35
N GLU A 36 -13.16 17.29 -6.29
CA GLU A 36 -12.45 17.79 -7.47
C GLU A 36 -11.04 17.22 -7.60
N ARG A 37 -10.35 16.98 -6.47
CA ARG A 37 -8.97 16.50 -6.53
C ARG A 37 -8.50 15.88 -5.21
N CYS A 38 -7.40 15.12 -5.33
CA CYS A 38 -6.61 14.64 -4.20
C CYS A 38 -5.27 15.38 -4.19
N ASN A 39 -4.99 16.12 -3.12
CA ASN A 39 -3.72 16.83 -2.96
C ASN A 39 -2.65 15.92 -2.35
N SER A 40 -2.19 14.97 -3.15
CA SER A 40 -1.21 13.98 -2.72
C SER A 40 0.15 14.60 -2.39
N ASN A 41 0.53 15.69 -3.08
CA ASN A 41 1.81 16.35 -2.83
C ASN A 41 1.87 16.94 -1.42
N SER A 42 0.80 17.62 -0.98
CA SER A 42 0.74 18.18 0.37
C SER A 42 0.71 17.08 1.44
N ALA A 43 -0.02 15.99 1.20
CA ALA A 43 -0.05 14.86 2.10
C ALA A 43 1.33 14.20 2.23
N SER A 44 1.99 13.99 1.10
CA SER A 44 3.33 13.41 1.04
C SER A 44 4.35 14.27 1.80
N ALA A 45 4.31 15.58 1.59
CA ALA A 45 5.21 16.52 2.28
C ALA A 45 5.02 16.49 3.80
N ALA A 46 3.78 16.47 4.27
CA ALA A 46 3.48 16.40 5.70
C ALA A 46 3.94 15.07 6.31
N ILE A 47 3.68 13.96 5.64
CA ILE A 47 4.09 12.64 6.13
C ILE A 47 5.62 12.51 6.15
N ASN A 48 6.30 12.96 5.10
CA ASN A 48 7.75 12.90 5.03
C ASN A 48 8.42 13.74 6.13
N LYS A 49 7.85 14.91 6.42
CA LYS A 49 8.31 15.74 7.51
C LYS A 49 8.21 15.03 8.86
N TRP A 50 7.08 14.36 9.09
CA TRP A 50 6.88 13.58 10.30
C TRP A 50 7.83 12.37 10.37
N ILE A 51 8.00 11.62 9.28
CA ILE A 51 8.88 10.45 9.23
C ILE A 51 10.30 10.82 9.64
N LYS A 52 10.79 11.98 9.18
CA LYS A 52 12.13 12.45 9.54
C LYS A 52 12.31 12.75 11.02
N THR A 53 11.22 13.00 11.75
CA THR A 53 11.29 13.21 13.21
C THR A 53 11.34 11.91 13.99
N VAL A 54 10.84 10.81 13.44
CA VAL A 54 10.74 9.52 14.14
C VAL A 54 11.69 8.46 13.57
N GLY A 55 12.20 8.67 12.37
CA GLY A 55 13.13 7.78 11.69
C GLY A 55 14.44 8.47 11.35
N GLY A 56 15.08 8.04 10.28
CA GLY A 56 16.29 8.68 9.78
C GLY A 56 15.98 9.91 8.93
N SER A 57 16.94 10.84 8.86
CA SER A 57 16.77 12.07 8.08
C SER A 57 16.59 11.85 6.58
N SER A 58 17.05 10.70 6.07
CA SER A 58 16.91 10.31 4.67
C SER A 58 15.64 9.52 4.37
N ASP A 59 14.88 9.13 5.41
CA ASP A 59 13.69 8.32 5.23
C ASP A 59 12.56 9.15 4.60
N VAL A 60 11.86 8.53 3.66
CA VAL A 60 10.69 9.12 3.00
C VAL A 60 9.62 8.05 2.82
N ILE A 61 8.37 8.48 2.70
CA ILE A 61 7.23 7.56 2.58
C ILE A 61 7.37 6.61 1.36
N HIS A 62 7.96 7.09 0.28
CA HIS A 62 8.18 6.26 -0.92
C HIS A 62 9.09 5.06 -0.64
N GLY A 63 9.98 5.17 0.34
CA GLY A 63 10.83 4.06 0.78
C GLY A 63 10.04 2.87 1.30
N LEU A 64 8.85 3.10 1.85
CA LEU A 64 7.97 2.02 2.32
C LEU A 64 7.53 1.12 1.15
N ARG A 65 7.40 1.69 -0.04
CA ARG A 65 7.06 0.93 -1.24
C ARG A 65 8.18 -0.05 -1.63
N HIS A 66 9.43 0.39 -1.51
CA HIS A 66 10.59 -0.49 -1.73
C HIS A 66 10.68 -1.58 -0.66
N SER A 67 10.46 -1.21 0.60
CA SER A 67 10.46 -2.17 1.71
C SER A 67 9.36 -3.22 1.54
N PHE A 68 8.20 -2.84 1.06
CA PHE A 68 7.11 -3.76 0.79
C PHE A 68 7.52 -4.82 -0.25
N ARG A 69 8.14 -4.36 -1.35
CA ARG A 69 8.66 -5.28 -2.38
C ARG A 69 9.70 -6.24 -1.80
N ASP A 70 10.66 -5.70 -1.05
CA ASP A 70 11.75 -6.51 -0.48
C ASP A 70 11.22 -7.55 0.50
N ARG A 71 10.26 -7.17 1.33
CA ARG A 71 9.65 -8.10 2.28
C ARG A 71 8.86 -9.22 1.59
N LEU A 72 8.17 -8.91 0.51
CA LEU A 72 7.48 -9.92 -0.28
C LEU A 72 8.47 -10.88 -0.95
N ARG A 73 9.59 -10.35 -1.46
CA ARG A 73 10.67 -11.19 -2.00
C ARG A 73 11.26 -12.11 -0.93
N ALA A 74 11.40 -11.60 0.29
CA ALA A 74 11.97 -12.38 1.39
C ALA A 74 11.12 -13.59 1.79
N VAL A 75 9.80 -13.56 1.53
CA VAL A 75 8.90 -14.70 1.75
C VAL A 75 8.62 -15.47 0.45
N GLU A 76 9.40 -15.19 -0.58
CA GLU A 76 9.34 -15.89 -1.86
C GLU A 76 8.00 -15.78 -2.59
N ALA A 77 7.32 -14.64 -2.43
CA ALA A 77 6.10 -14.38 -3.18
C ALA A 77 6.39 -14.37 -4.69
N PRO A 78 5.50 -14.93 -5.52
CA PRO A 78 5.70 -14.87 -6.98
C PRO A 78 5.85 -13.45 -7.49
N THR A 79 6.72 -13.25 -8.48
CA THR A 79 7.02 -11.91 -9.02
C THR A 79 5.78 -11.20 -9.54
N ASP A 80 4.90 -11.89 -10.24
CA ASP A 80 3.67 -11.31 -10.76
C ASP A 80 2.68 -10.97 -9.64
N MET A 81 2.69 -11.69 -8.53
CA MET A 81 1.91 -11.34 -7.34
C MET A 81 2.45 -10.05 -6.71
N ILE A 82 3.77 -9.92 -6.62
CA ILE A 82 4.40 -8.69 -6.10
C ILE A 82 4.00 -7.50 -6.96
N ASP A 83 4.03 -7.64 -8.28
CA ASP A 83 3.62 -6.60 -9.21
C ASP A 83 2.14 -6.25 -9.05
N GLN A 84 1.28 -7.25 -8.88
CA GLN A 84 -0.15 -7.04 -8.64
C GLN A 84 -0.38 -6.25 -7.35
N LEU A 85 0.27 -6.65 -6.26
CA LEU A 85 0.12 -5.98 -4.96
C LEU A 85 0.65 -4.55 -4.98
N GLY A 86 1.80 -4.34 -5.59
CA GLY A 86 2.43 -3.03 -5.64
C GLY A 86 1.89 -2.11 -6.72
N GLY A 87 1.09 -2.63 -7.65
CA GLY A 87 0.60 -1.84 -8.78
C GLY A 87 1.71 -1.51 -9.78
N TRP A 88 2.77 -2.31 -9.84
CA TRP A 88 3.81 -2.15 -10.84
C TRP A 88 3.35 -2.69 -12.19
N SER A 89 3.84 -2.07 -13.25
CA SER A 89 3.48 -2.47 -14.60
C SER A 89 3.92 -3.90 -14.89
N LEU A 90 3.04 -4.67 -15.52
CA LEU A 90 3.35 -6.00 -15.99
C LEU A 90 4.19 -5.89 -17.26
N LYS A 91 5.39 -6.46 -17.24
CA LYS A 91 6.34 -6.39 -18.37
C LYS A 91 6.32 -7.63 -19.24
N SER A 92 5.77 -8.72 -18.74
CA SER A 92 5.69 -9.99 -19.45
C SER A 92 4.31 -10.15 -20.09
N VAL A 93 4.27 -10.66 -21.30
CA VAL A 93 3.00 -10.96 -22.00
C VAL A 93 2.15 -11.93 -21.19
N GLY A 94 2.75 -12.92 -20.54
CA GLY A 94 2.05 -13.89 -19.72
C GLY A 94 1.37 -13.31 -18.50
N GLN A 95 1.88 -12.21 -17.98
CA GLN A 95 1.33 -11.56 -16.79
C GLN A 95 0.01 -10.82 -17.06
N GLY A 96 -0.31 -10.56 -18.31
CA GLY A 96 -1.55 -9.91 -18.69
C GLY A 96 -2.75 -10.85 -18.79
N TYR A 97 -2.55 -12.15 -18.61
CA TYR A 97 -3.61 -13.13 -18.73
C TYR A 97 -4.24 -13.47 -17.39
N GLY A 98 -5.56 -13.67 -17.39
CA GLY A 98 -6.34 -14.04 -16.23
C GLY A 98 -6.62 -12.87 -15.31
N ASP A 99 -7.32 -13.15 -14.22
CA ASP A 99 -7.80 -12.16 -13.27
C ASP A 99 -6.80 -11.88 -12.13
N GLY A 100 -5.59 -12.44 -12.25
CA GLY A 100 -4.59 -12.35 -11.21
C GLY A 100 -4.89 -13.28 -10.04
N TYR A 101 -4.25 -13.02 -8.90
CA TYR A 101 -4.43 -13.82 -7.69
C TYR A 101 -5.65 -13.36 -6.92
N ASP A 102 -6.38 -14.30 -6.29
CA ASP A 102 -7.51 -13.95 -5.46
C ASP A 102 -7.06 -13.40 -4.10
N LEU A 103 -8.00 -12.77 -3.38
CA LEU A 103 -7.68 -12.15 -2.10
C LEU A 103 -7.19 -13.14 -1.05
N ALA A 104 -7.72 -14.37 -1.05
CA ALA A 104 -7.31 -15.39 -0.08
C ALA A 104 -5.83 -15.74 -0.22
N LEU A 105 -5.34 -15.88 -1.46
CA LEU A 105 -3.94 -16.16 -1.71
C LEU A 105 -3.06 -14.94 -1.41
N LEU A 106 -3.52 -13.74 -1.74
CA LEU A 106 -2.80 -12.51 -1.40
C LEU A 106 -2.64 -12.35 0.10
N VAL A 107 -3.68 -12.66 0.88
CA VAL A 107 -3.63 -12.63 2.36
C VAL A 107 -2.55 -13.56 2.87
N LYS A 108 -2.42 -14.75 2.31
CA LYS A 108 -1.41 -15.73 2.74
C LYS A 108 0.00 -15.13 2.74
N TYR A 109 0.36 -14.41 1.68
CA TYR A 109 1.70 -13.82 1.57
C TYR A 109 1.84 -12.53 2.36
N ILE A 110 0.84 -11.65 2.34
CA ILE A 110 0.88 -10.40 3.11
C ILE A 110 0.93 -10.70 4.60
N ASP A 111 0.23 -11.72 5.07
CA ASP A 111 0.24 -12.11 6.48
C ASP A 111 1.63 -12.55 6.95
N GLN A 112 2.45 -13.09 6.06
CA GLN A 112 3.82 -13.49 6.37
C GLN A 112 4.76 -12.30 6.56
N ILE A 113 4.44 -11.14 5.99
CA ILE A 113 5.30 -9.95 6.07
C ILE A 113 4.79 -8.92 7.08
N LYS A 114 3.64 -9.15 7.70
CA LYS A 114 3.12 -8.21 8.70
C LYS A 114 4.09 -8.10 9.88
N HIS A 115 4.14 -6.92 10.46
CA HIS A 115 4.94 -6.71 11.67
C HIS A 115 4.28 -7.42 12.85
N LYS A 116 5.08 -8.20 13.58
CA LYS A 116 4.60 -8.98 14.72
C LYS A 116 4.58 -8.15 15.99
#